data_80b86105c8a0b52931af6dea2721cf5f
#
_entry.id   80b86105c8a0b52931af6dea2721cf5f
#
_cell.length_a   1.000
_cell.length_b   1.000
_cell.length_c   1.000
_cell.angle_alpha   90.00
_cell.angle_beta   90.00
_cell.angle_gamma   90.00
#
_symmetry.space_group_name_H-M   'P 1'
#
loop_
_entity.id
_entity.type
_entity.pdbx_description
1 polymer ?
#
loop_
_entity_poly.entity_id
_entity_poly.type
_entity_poly.pdbx_seq_one_letter_code
_entity_poly.pdbx_strand_id
1 'polypeptide(L)'
;SAVVHGGFANPIGSLKAKCCVEGNKIMGQLAEELNFPFKRCGKVLVGNTPEDMEQLERTMKQGAVNGCTGLEMIDEAKLHELVPAVVGKFAMWSKNSGIMDPFLYTVALAENAHANSVDFVFDHKVEAITRENELYYLHTAHGDFCTRWVVNAAGLGAKQISDLLGLTGYRVIGSRSNYIILHKRMGKLLPMPVYPVPSNTYMGIHITPTVDGNVTVGPDAENTDVLDDYSVPQANMDSLAVEGAKLCPHIFKKDQIRTFAGI
;
A
#
# COMPACT_ATOMS: atom_id res chain seq x y z
N SER A 1 2.00 2.14 1.82
CA SER A 1 2.24 0.79 2.34
C SER A 1 3.37 0.14 1.55
N ALA A 2 4.25 -0.59 2.17
CA ALA A 2 5.36 -1.31 1.54
C ALA A 2 4.95 -2.71 1.03
N VAL A 3 3.66 -3.03 0.94
CA VAL A 3 3.14 -4.37 0.61
C VAL A 3 2.85 -4.51 -0.87
N VAL A 4 3.42 -5.55 -1.47
CA VAL A 4 3.08 -6.02 -2.82
C VAL A 4 1.90 -6.98 -2.71
N HIS A 5 0.71 -6.47 -3.01
CA HIS A 5 -0.55 -7.18 -2.85
C HIS A 5 -0.78 -8.22 -3.95
N GLY A 6 -1.44 -9.35 -3.60
CA GLY A 6 -1.80 -10.40 -4.55
C GLY A 6 -3.05 -10.12 -5.41
N GLY A 7 -3.85 -9.09 -5.09
CA GLY A 7 -5.06 -8.74 -5.85
C GLY A 7 -6.35 -9.46 -5.44
N PHE A 8 -6.31 -10.37 -4.48
CA PHE A 8 -7.43 -11.24 -4.11
C PHE A 8 -8.64 -10.51 -3.49
N ALA A 9 -8.40 -9.38 -2.79
CA ALA A 9 -9.46 -8.61 -2.12
C ALA A 9 -10.07 -7.49 -3.00
N ASN A 10 -9.61 -7.33 -4.23
CA ASN A 10 -10.12 -6.28 -5.13
C ASN A 10 -11.40 -6.73 -5.83
N PRO A 11 -12.34 -5.83 -6.16
CA PRO A 11 -13.57 -6.16 -6.86
C PRO A 11 -13.29 -6.90 -8.18
N ILE A 12 -14.05 -7.97 -8.43
CA ILE A 12 -13.92 -8.80 -9.64
C ILE A 12 -14.12 -7.93 -10.89
N GLY A 13 -13.26 -8.13 -11.90
CA GLY A 13 -13.31 -7.40 -13.18
C GLY A 13 -12.79 -5.96 -13.13
N SER A 14 -12.41 -5.44 -11.95
CA SER A 14 -11.86 -4.09 -11.84
C SER A 14 -10.43 -4.00 -12.40
N LEU A 15 -10.09 -2.81 -12.93
CA LEU A 15 -8.72 -2.51 -13.34
C LEU A 15 -7.74 -2.67 -12.16
N LYS A 16 -8.18 -2.34 -10.95
CA LYS A 16 -7.40 -2.52 -9.72
C LYS A 16 -7.05 -3.99 -9.46
N ALA A 17 -8.00 -4.92 -9.65
CA ALA A 17 -7.74 -6.36 -9.52
C ALA A 17 -6.71 -6.81 -10.56
N LYS A 18 -6.93 -6.47 -11.84
CA LYS A 18 -6.03 -6.80 -12.93
C LYS A 18 -4.62 -6.27 -12.69
N CYS A 19 -4.46 -4.98 -12.40
CA CYS A 19 -3.15 -4.38 -12.17
C CYS A 19 -2.44 -4.95 -10.93
N CYS A 20 -3.17 -5.29 -9.85
CA CYS A 20 -2.57 -5.93 -8.69
C CYS A 20 -2.05 -7.33 -9.00
N VAL A 21 -2.81 -8.15 -9.74
CA VAL A 21 -2.40 -9.50 -10.10
C VAL A 21 -1.19 -9.48 -11.05
N GLU A 22 -1.25 -8.67 -12.10
CA GLU A 22 -0.14 -8.56 -13.06
C GLU A 22 1.09 -7.93 -12.42
N GLY A 23 0.94 -6.84 -11.66
CA GLY A 23 2.04 -6.20 -10.95
C GLY A 23 2.71 -7.13 -9.94
N ASN A 24 1.93 -7.95 -9.22
CA ASN A 24 2.50 -8.95 -8.32
C ASN A 24 3.38 -9.97 -9.05
N LYS A 25 2.96 -10.43 -10.23
CA LYS A 25 3.72 -11.41 -11.02
C LYS A 25 5.09 -10.87 -11.44
N ILE A 26 5.14 -9.63 -11.94
CA ILE A 26 6.35 -9.04 -12.49
C ILE A 26 7.27 -8.42 -11.43
N MET A 27 6.77 -8.17 -10.21
CA MET A 27 7.51 -7.39 -9.21
C MET A 27 8.88 -7.96 -8.86
N GLY A 28 9.01 -9.29 -8.79
CA GLY A 28 10.30 -9.94 -8.49
C GLY A 28 11.34 -9.67 -9.57
N GLN A 29 10.96 -9.88 -10.83
CA GLN A 29 11.83 -9.61 -11.99
C GLN A 29 12.19 -8.13 -12.05
N LEU A 30 11.22 -7.24 -11.88
CA LEU A 30 11.45 -5.79 -11.90
C LEU A 30 12.40 -5.34 -10.77
N ALA A 31 12.31 -5.97 -9.59
CA ALA A 31 13.20 -5.67 -8.49
C ALA A 31 14.66 -6.09 -8.77
N GLU A 32 14.87 -7.21 -9.47
CA GLU A 32 16.18 -7.65 -9.93
C GLU A 32 16.74 -6.74 -11.03
N GLU A 33 15.91 -6.41 -12.04
CA GLU A 33 16.30 -5.56 -13.17
C GLU A 33 16.66 -4.13 -12.75
N LEU A 34 15.89 -3.54 -11.82
CA LEU A 34 16.07 -2.16 -11.36
C LEU A 34 16.81 -2.04 -10.02
N ASN A 35 17.23 -3.17 -9.44
CA ASN A 35 18.04 -3.24 -8.22
C ASN A 35 17.43 -2.48 -7.02
N PHE A 36 16.15 -2.72 -6.70
CA PHE A 36 15.53 -2.21 -5.48
C PHE A 36 15.14 -3.34 -4.51
N PRO A 37 15.11 -3.08 -3.19
CA PRO A 37 14.79 -4.10 -2.20
C PRO A 37 13.36 -4.61 -2.33
N PHE A 38 13.22 -5.92 -2.56
CA PHE A 38 11.95 -6.65 -2.58
C PHE A 38 12.11 -8.00 -1.89
N LYS A 39 11.08 -8.44 -1.18
CA LYS A 39 11.03 -9.74 -0.53
C LYS A 39 9.66 -10.39 -0.71
N ARG A 40 9.61 -11.52 -1.40
CA ARG A 40 8.39 -12.35 -1.52
C ARG A 40 8.26 -13.21 -0.27
N CYS A 41 7.74 -12.62 0.81
CA CYS A 41 7.64 -13.27 2.11
C CYS A 41 6.25 -13.88 2.40
N GLY A 42 5.29 -13.67 1.52
CA GLY A 42 3.90 -14.02 1.78
C GLY A 42 3.17 -12.97 2.63
N LYS A 43 1.91 -13.28 2.95
CA LYS A 43 1.05 -12.52 3.86
C LYS A 43 -0.02 -13.43 4.44
N VAL A 44 -0.39 -13.24 5.69
CA VAL A 44 -1.50 -13.95 6.33
C VAL A 44 -2.65 -13.00 6.68
N LEU A 45 -3.89 -13.47 6.49
CA LEU A 45 -5.11 -12.87 7.02
C LEU A 45 -5.62 -13.78 8.11
N VAL A 46 -5.59 -13.33 9.35
CA VAL A 46 -5.80 -14.14 10.55
C VAL A 46 -7.24 -14.06 11.02
N GLY A 47 -7.86 -15.21 11.24
CA GLY A 47 -9.22 -15.36 11.74
C GLY A 47 -9.30 -16.16 13.03
N ASN A 48 -10.41 -15.94 13.78
CA ASN A 48 -10.66 -16.54 15.07
C ASN A 48 -12.08 -17.10 15.22
N THR A 49 -13.01 -16.64 14.39
CA THR A 49 -14.43 -16.95 14.48
C THR A 49 -14.95 -17.70 13.25
N PRO A 50 -16.09 -18.40 13.32
CA PRO A 50 -16.70 -19.01 12.14
C PRO A 50 -17.00 -17.98 11.03
N GLU A 51 -17.41 -16.79 11.39
CA GLU A 51 -17.69 -15.69 10.46
C GLU A 51 -16.40 -15.25 9.73
N ASP A 52 -15.27 -15.22 10.43
CA ASP A 52 -13.96 -14.98 9.81
C ASP A 52 -13.62 -16.05 8.78
N MET A 53 -13.89 -17.32 9.08
CA MET A 53 -13.67 -18.45 8.17
C MET A 53 -14.46 -18.27 6.88
N GLU A 54 -15.76 -18.00 6.99
CA GLU A 54 -16.62 -17.76 5.83
C GLU A 54 -16.14 -16.56 4.98
N GLN A 55 -15.69 -15.48 5.65
CA GLN A 55 -15.17 -14.29 4.96
C GLN A 55 -13.87 -14.61 4.21
N LEU A 56 -12.97 -15.38 4.81
CA LEU A 56 -11.72 -15.79 4.15
C LEU A 56 -11.99 -16.72 2.96
N GLU A 57 -12.94 -17.67 3.09
CA GLU A 57 -13.35 -18.52 1.96
C GLU A 57 -13.93 -17.70 0.80
N ARG A 58 -14.78 -16.71 1.10
CA ARG A 58 -15.29 -15.77 0.08
C ARG A 58 -14.14 -15.01 -0.60
N THR A 59 -13.18 -14.54 0.20
CA THR A 59 -11.99 -13.82 -0.30
C THR A 59 -11.13 -14.71 -1.18
N MET A 60 -10.95 -15.98 -0.82
CA MET A 60 -10.22 -16.94 -1.66
C MET A 60 -10.92 -17.19 -3.00
N LYS A 61 -12.25 -17.40 -2.99
CA LYS A 61 -13.04 -17.58 -4.22
C LYS A 61 -12.94 -16.36 -5.12
N GLN A 62 -13.05 -15.15 -4.56
CA GLN A 62 -12.85 -13.89 -5.28
C GLN A 62 -11.45 -13.79 -5.87
N GLY A 63 -10.43 -14.16 -5.08
CA GLY A 63 -9.03 -14.17 -5.51
C GLY A 63 -8.80 -15.11 -6.69
N ALA A 64 -9.38 -16.31 -6.66
CA ALA A 64 -9.30 -17.27 -7.77
C ALA A 64 -9.92 -16.71 -9.06
N VAL A 65 -11.08 -16.04 -8.98
CA VAL A 65 -11.71 -15.37 -10.12
C VAL A 65 -10.85 -14.24 -10.65
N ASN A 66 -10.15 -13.49 -9.78
CA ASN A 66 -9.21 -12.44 -10.17
C ASN A 66 -7.91 -12.97 -10.79
N GLY A 67 -7.69 -14.31 -10.79
CA GLY A 67 -6.46 -14.92 -11.30
C GLY A 67 -5.30 -14.94 -10.30
N CYS A 68 -5.58 -14.77 -9.00
CA CYS A 68 -4.58 -14.91 -7.95
C CYS A 68 -4.20 -16.37 -7.76
N THR A 69 -2.92 -16.63 -7.55
CA THR A 69 -2.39 -17.96 -7.25
C THR A 69 -1.73 -17.99 -5.87
N GLY A 70 -1.52 -19.19 -5.31
CA GLY A 70 -0.83 -19.34 -4.02
C GLY A 70 -1.65 -18.85 -2.82
N LEU A 71 -2.98 -18.94 -2.88
CA LEU A 71 -3.87 -18.73 -1.73
C LEU A 71 -4.16 -20.08 -1.08
N GLU A 72 -4.01 -20.17 0.23
CA GLU A 72 -4.21 -21.41 0.99
C GLU A 72 -4.84 -21.09 2.35
N MET A 73 -5.83 -21.88 2.77
CA MET A 73 -6.28 -21.87 4.15
C MET A 73 -5.33 -22.71 4.99
N ILE A 74 -4.88 -22.17 6.11
CA ILE A 74 -3.96 -22.82 7.04
C ILE A 74 -4.57 -22.85 8.44
N ASP A 75 -4.24 -23.89 9.18
CA ASP A 75 -4.62 -24.06 10.58
C ASP A 75 -3.72 -23.26 11.54
N GLU A 76 -4.05 -23.33 12.82
CA GLU A 76 -3.31 -22.68 13.90
C GLU A 76 -1.84 -23.13 13.96
N ALA A 77 -1.60 -24.43 13.79
CA ALA A 77 -0.22 -24.98 13.86
C ALA A 77 0.65 -24.42 12.74
N LYS A 78 0.14 -24.38 11.52
CA LYS A 78 0.85 -23.81 10.36
C LYS A 78 0.98 -22.29 10.46
N LEU A 79 -0.02 -21.59 11.00
CA LEU A 79 0.06 -20.15 11.26
C LEU A 79 1.19 -19.83 12.22
N HIS A 80 1.32 -20.55 13.34
CA HIS A 80 2.38 -20.36 14.34
C HIS A 80 3.76 -20.76 13.82
N GLU A 81 3.85 -21.77 12.94
CA GLU A 81 5.10 -22.09 12.23
C GLU A 81 5.58 -20.91 11.38
N LEU A 82 4.68 -20.27 10.66
CA LEU A 82 4.99 -19.14 9.76
C LEU A 82 5.22 -17.83 10.51
N VAL A 83 4.40 -17.55 11.52
CA VAL A 83 4.40 -16.28 12.28
C VAL A 83 4.21 -16.58 13.77
N PRO A 84 5.28 -16.96 14.51
CA PRO A 84 5.18 -17.44 15.88
C PRO A 84 4.55 -16.48 16.89
N ALA A 85 4.62 -15.18 16.62
CA ALA A 85 4.14 -14.13 17.55
C ALA A 85 2.66 -13.76 17.38
N VAL A 86 1.97 -14.33 16.40
CA VAL A 86 0.59 -13.97 16.07
C VAL A 86 -0.41 -14.85 16.81
N VAL A 87 -1.50 -14.24 17.25
CA VAL A 87 -2.65 -14.95 17.84
C VAL A 87 -3.72 -15.15 16.81
N GLY A 88 -4.09 -16.41 16.56
CA GLY A 88 -5.15 -16.77 15.62
C GLY A 88 -5.37 -18.27 15.55
N LYS A 89 -6.57 -18.69 15.21
CA LYS A 89 -6.97 -20.12 15.10
C LYS A 89 -6.74 -20.68 13.70
N PHE A 90 -6.74 -19.82 12.70
CA PHE A 90 -6.53 -20.16 11.30
C PHE A 90 -6.18 -18.89 10.52
N ALA A 91 -5.73 -19.06 9.29
CA ALA A 91 -5.50 -17.92 8.40
C ALA A 91 -5.66 -18.28 6.92
N MET A 92 -5.92 -17.28 6.09
CA MET A 92 -5.64 -17.37 4.67
C MET A 92 -4.20 -16.91 4.41
N TRP A 93 -3.38 -17.78 3.88
CA TRP A 93 -2.00 -17.48 3.49
C TRP A 93 -1.91 -17.15 2.01
N SER A 94 -1.46 -15.95 1.68
CA SER A 94 -1.14 -15.52 0.32
C SER A 94 0.36 -15.63 0.10
N LYS A 95 0.81 -16.74 -0.47
CA LYS A 95 2.24 -17.07 -0.69
C LYS A 95 2.96 -16.06 -1.59
N ASN A 96 2.24 -15.51 -2.56
CA ASN A 96 2.79 -14.60 -3.56
C ASN A 96 2.80 -13.13 -3.16
N SER A 97 2.25 -12.77 -2.01
CA SER A 97 2.40 -11.42 -1.46
C SER A 97 3.85 -11.16 -1.02
N GLY A 98 4.23 -9.90 -0.96
CA GLY A 98 5.58 -9.52 -0.58
C GLY A 98 5.65 -8.11 0.02
N ILE A 99 6.86 -7.70 0.33
CA ILE A 99 7.18 -6.34 0.79
C ILE A 99 8.30 -5.76 -0.07
N MET A 100 8.32 -4.45 -0.20
CA MET A 100 9.38 -3.72 -0.91
C MET A 100 9.71 -2.42 -0.19
N ASP A 101 10.82 -1.79 -0.57
CA ASP A 101 11.10 -0.41 -0.21
C ASP A 101 10.42 0.53 -1.23
N PRO A 102 9.33 1.24 -0.88
CA PRO A 102 8.62 2.09 -1.82
C PRO A 102 9.41 3.34 -2.23
N PHE A 103 10.33 3.81 -1.38
CA PHE A 103 11.20 4.94 -1.70
C PHE A 103 12.25 4.53 -2.75
N LEU A 104 13.01 3.46 -2.49
CA LEU A 104 14.03 2.98 -3.44
C LEU A 104 13.40 2.48 -4.74
N TYR A 105 12.20 1.89 -4.70
CA TYR A 105 11.44 1.54 -5.91
C TYR A 105 11.14 2.77 -6.76
N THR A 106 10.69 3.86 -6.13
CA THR A 106 10.39 5.11 -6.85
C THR A 106 11.66 5.72 -7.45
N VAL A 107 12.77 5.72 -6.71
CA VAL A 107 14.08 6.18 -7.21
C VAL A 107 14.52 5.33 -8.41
N ALA A 108 14.48 4.01 -8.29
CA ALA A 108 14.88 3.10 -9.35
C ALA A 108 14.06 3.28 -10.64
N LEU A 109 12.74 3.52 -10.51
CA LEU A 109 11.89 3.85 -11.67
C LEU A 109 12.29 5.18 -12.30
N ALA A 110 12.60 6.21 -11.49
CA ALA A 110 13.02 7.51 -12.00
C ALA A 110 14.38 7.42 -12.71
N GLU A 111 15.35 6.71 -12.13
CA GLU A 111 16.66 6.48 -12.74
C GLU A 111 16.53 5.72 -14.07
N ASN A 112 15.71 4.68 -14.12
CA ASN A 112 15.44 3.93 -15.34
C ASN A 112 14.75 4.81 -16.40
N ALA A 113 13.77 5.63 -16.02
CA ALA A 113 13.12 6.56 -16.92
C ALA A 113 14.12 7.57 -17.50
N HIS A 114 14.99 8.15 -16.66
CA HIS A 114 16.03 9.07 -17.09
C HIS A 114 17.03 8.42 -18.06
N ALA A 115 17.46 7.18 -17.76
CA ALA A 115 18.32 6.41 -18.66
C ALA A 115 17.67 6.12 -20.02
N ASN A 116 16.33 6.17 -20.11
CA ASN A 116 15.55 6.03 -21.32
C ASN A 116 15.09 7.39 -21.89
N SER A 117 15.83 8.46 -21.62
CA SER A 117 15.64 9.81 -22.18
C SER A 117 14.34 10.51 -21.73
N VAL A 118 13.87 10.23 -20.51
CA VAL A 118 12.82 11.01 -19.87
C VAL A 118 13.46 12.18 -19.12
N ASP A 119 12.99 13.38 -19.40
CA ASP A 119 13.41 14.58 -18.68
C ASP A 119 12.54 14.78 -17.44
N PHE A 120 13.18 14.97 -16.29
CA PHE A 120 12.54 15.37 -15.04
C PHE A 120 12.71 16.86 -14.82
N VAL A 121 11.62 17.59 -14.77
CA VAL A 121 11.63 19.04 -14.56
C VAL A 121 10.98 19.32 -13.20
N PHE A 122 11.81 19.57 -12.20
CA PHE A 122 11.39 19.89 -10.83
C PHE A 122 11.04 21.37 -10.70
N ASP A 123 10.30 21.72 -9.64
CA ASP A 123 9.85 23.09 -9.33
C ASP A 123 8.98 23.74 -10.42
N HIS A 124 8.39 22.93 -11.28
CA HIS A 124 7.51 23.38 -12.37
C HIS A 124 6.06 22.93 -12.10
N LYS A 125 5.45 23.52 -11.07
CA LYS A 125 4.03 23.31 -10.79
C LYS A 125 3.19 23.81 -11.96
N VAL A 126 2.36 22.93 -12.53
CA VAL A 126 1.42 23.32 -13.60
C VAL A 126 0.29 24.17 -13.00
N GLU A 127 0.16 25.41 -13.47
CA GLU A 127 -0.78 26.41 -12.97
C GLU A 127 -1.95 26.63 -13.92
N ALA A 128 -1.75 26.42 -15.23
CA ALA A 128 -2.78 26.43 -16.24
C ALA A 128 -2.48 25.45 -17.37
N ILE A 129 -3.51 24.98 -18.05
CA ILE A 129 -3.38 24.15 -19.26
C ILE A 129 -4.30 24.75 -20.32
N THR A 130 -3.74 25.11 -21.47
CA THR A 130 -4.52 25.54 -22.66
C THR A 130 -4.36 24.52 -23.78
N ARG A 131 -5.30 24.52 -24.72
CA ARG A 131 -5.25 23.62 -25.88
C ARG A 131 -5.46 24.43 -27.16
N GLU A 132 -4.50 24.33 -28.05
CA GLU A 132 -4.54 24.96 -29.36
C GLU A 132 -3.99 24.01 -30.45
N ASN A 133 -4.67 23.90 -31.58
CA ASN A 133 -4.21 23.09 -32.72
C ASN A 133 -3.79 21.66 -32.35
N GLU A 134 -4.60 20.95 -31.54
CA GLU A 134 -4.33 19.59 -31.04
C GLU A 134 -3.13 19.45 -30.09
N LEU A 135 -2.53 20.55 -29.66
CA LEU A 135 -1.45 20.59 -28.69
C LEU A 135 -1.93 21.15 -27.36
N TYR A 136 -1.36 20.61 -26.27
CA TYR A 136 -1.52 21.14 -24.94
C TYR A 136 -0.32 22.02 -24.58
N TYR A 137 -0.60 23.16 -23.97
CA TYR A 137 0.40 24.06 -23.42
C TYR A 137 0.21 24.07 -21.90
N LEU A 138 1.24 23.60 -21.18
CA LEU A 138 1.28 23.58 -19.72
C LEU A 138 2.05 24.79 -19.25
N HIS A 139 1.39 25.68 -18.51
CA HIS A 139 1.96 26.92 -18.03
C HIS A 139 2.45 26.74 -16.60
N THR A 140 3.68 27.16 -16.34
CA THR A 140 4.32 27.13 -15.01
C THR A 140 4.98 28.49 -14.72
N ALA A 141 5.30 28.75 -13.45
CA ALA A 141 6.00 29.98 -13.05
C ALA A 141 7.41 30.12 -13.67
N HIS A 142 7.99 29.02 -14.17
CA HIS A 142 9.38 28.97 -14.64
C HIS A 142 9.52 28.65 -16.15
N GLY A 143 8.42 28.61 -16.88
CA GLY A 143 8.39 28.36 -18.32
C GLY A 143 7.24 27.44 -18.72
N ASP A 144 6.99 27.39 -20.02
CA ASP A 144 5.87 26.64 -20.59
C ASP A 144 6.36 25.41 -21.33
N PHE A 145 5.50 24.38 -21.37
CA PHE A 145 5.76 23.13 -22.09
C PHE A 145 4.64 22.88 -23.09
N CYS A 146 5.01 22.43 -24.29
CA CYS A 146 4.06 22.06 -25.34
C CYS A 146 4.13 20.56 -25.61
N THR A 147 2.97 19.89 -25.66
CA THR A 147 2.90 18.45 -25.88
C THR A 147 1.59 18.04 -26.57
N ARG A 148 1.62 16.87 -27.22
CA ARG A 148 0.40 16.24 -27.77
C ARG A 148 -0.43 15.47 -26.75
N TRP A 149 0.18 15.02 -25.64
CA TRP A 149 -0.46 14.18 -24.63
C TRP A 149 -0.11 14.67 -23.25
N VAL A 150 -1.09 14.68 -22.37
CA VAL A 150 -0.89 14.96 -20.94
C VAL A 150 -1.36 13.74 -20.14
N VAL A 151 -0.48 13.20 -19.29
CA VAL A 151 -0.83 12.14 -18.34
C VAL A 151 -0.91 12.75 -16.95
N ASN A 152 -2.12 12.79 -16.39
CA ASN A 152 -2.32 13.28 -15.03
C ASN A 152 -1.99 12.17 -14.02
N ALA A 153 -0.81 12.24 -13.43
CA ALA A 153 -0.33 11.34 -12.36
C ALA A 153 -0.04 12.11 -11.06
N ALA A 154 -0.74 13.22 -10.81
CA ALA A 154 -0.45 14.18 -9.75
C ALA A 154 -0.92 13.75 -8.34
N GLY A 155 -1.26 12.47 -8.11
CA GLY A 155 -1.66 11.97 -6.79
C GLY A 155 -2.83 12.75 -6.19
N LEU A 156 -2.67 13.31 -5.00
CA LEU A 156 -3.69 14.14 -4.34
C LEU A 156 -4.02 15.42 -5.14
N GLY A 157 -3.07 15.92 -5.95
CA GLY A 157 -3.26 17.07 -6.86
C GLY A 157 -4.00 16.72 -8.16
N ALA A 158 -4.36 15.47 -8.41
CA ALA A 158 -4.96 15.04 -9.67
C ALA A 158 -6.26 15.78 -10.00
N LYS A 159 -7.07 16.11 -8.99
CA LYS A 159 -8.27 16.91 -9.19
C LYS A 159 -7.97 18.31 -9.71
N GLN A 160 -6.94 18.97 -9.16
CA GLN A 160 -6.52 20.31 -9.59
C GLN A 160 -6.12 20.29 -11.06
N ILE A 161 -5.34 19.31 -11.49
CA ILE A 161 -4.96 19.15 -12.90
C ILE A 161 -6.18 18.90 -13.79
N SER A 162 -7.13 18.08 -13.34
CA SER A 162 -8.38 17.84 -14.08
C SER A 162 -9.23 19.10 -14.21
N ASP A 163 -9.32 19.90 -13.16
CA ASP A 163 -10.05 21.17 -13.17
C ASP A 163 -9.44 22.18 -14.18
N LEU A 164 -8.10 22.22 -14.31
CA LEU A 164 -7.43 23.07 -15.32
C LEU A 164 -7.79 22.70 -16.77
N LEU A 165 -8.26 21.48 -17.00
CA LEU A 165 -8.76 20.99 -18.29
C LEU A 165 -10.28 21.09 -18.43
N GLY A 166 -10.99 21.68 -17.44
CA GLY A 166 -12.46 21.76 -17.40
C GLY A 166 -13.15 20.42 -17.11
N LEU A 167 -12.43 19.40 -16.63
CA LEU A 167 -12.97 18.07 -16.30
C LEU A 167 -13.45 18.07 -14.86
N THR A 168 -14.70 18.42 -14.63
CA THR A 168 -15.26 18.69 -13.29
C THR A 168 -15.91 17.50 -12.59
N GLY A 169 -15.95 16.32 -13.19
CA GLY A 169 -16.65 15.12 -12.67
C GLY A 169 -15.93 14.35 -11.55
N TYR A 170 -14.75 14.80 -11.09
CA TYR A 170 -13.89 14.06 -10.17
C TYR A 170 -13.86 14.66 -8.77
N ARG A 171 -13.85 13.80 -7.76
CA ARG A 171 -13.60 14.17 -6.37
C ARG A 171 -12.42 13.34 -5.84
N VAL A 172 -11.46 14.02 -5.22
CA VAL A 172 -10.39 13.40 -4.44
C VAL A 172 -10.71 13.62 -2.97
N ILE A 173 -10.73 12.55 -2.21
CA ILE A 173 -10.91 12.56 -0.76
C ILE A 173 -9.60 12.08 -0.16
N GLY A 174 -8.98 12.88 0.70
CA GLY A 174 -7.81 12.47 1.46
C GLY A 174 -8.20 11.46 2.53
N SER A 175 -7.36 10.45 2.74
CA SER A 175 -7.47 9.54 3.87
C SER A 175 -6.15 9.54 4.61
N ARG A 176 -6.10 10.23 5.76
CA ARG A 176 -4.92 10.23 6.62
C ARG A 176 -4.80 8.88 7.30
N SER A 177 -3.62 8.30 7.21
CA SER A 177 -3.27 6.98 7.72
C SER A 177 -2.07 7.10 8.63
N ASN A 178 -2.24 6.79 9.91
CA ASN A 178 -1.19 6.87 10.91
C ASN A 178 -0.51 5.50 11.11
N TYR A 179 0.77 5.54 11.44
CA TYR A 179 1.58 4.34 11.65
C TYR A 179 2.52 4.50 12.85
N ILE A 180 2.73 3.39 13.57
CA ILE A 180 3.82 3.22 14.53
C ILE A 180 4.91 2.39 13.87
N ILE A 181 6.18 2.78 14.04
CA ILE A 181 7.34 1.97 13.65
C ILE A 181 7.91 1.32 14.90
N LEU A 182 8.09 0.01 14.85
CA LEU A 182 8.70 -0.80 15.89
C LEU A 182 10.17 -1.11 15.57
N HIS A 183 10.94 -1.36 16.62
CA HIS A 183 12.34 -1.73 16.55
C HIS A 183 12.56 -3.03 15.76
N LYS A 184 13.70 -3.15 15.07
CA LYS A 184 14.09 -4.30 14.21
C LYS A 184 14.03 -5.68 14.89
N ARG A 185 14.17 -5.74 16.22
CA ARG A 185 14.02 -7.03 16.96
C ARG A 185 12.64 -7.67 16.74
N MET A 186 11.61 -6.86 16.44
CA MET A 186 10.26 -7.35 16.18
C MET A 186 10.14 -8.04 14.83
N GLY A 187 10.97 -7.69 13.85
CA GLY A 187 10.96 -8.30 12.53
C GLY A 187 11.28 -9.80 12.52
N LYS A 188 12.01 -10.29 13.52
CA LYS A 188 12.26 -11.73 13.69
C LYS A 188 11.02 -12.52 14.11
N LEU A 189 10.09 -11.87 14.81
CA LEU A 189 8.84 -12.47 15.28
C LEU A 189 7.71 -12.33 14.23
N LEU A 190 7.86 -11.40 13.31
CA LEU A 190 6.86 -10.99 12.32
C LEU A 190 7.51 -10.95 10.93
N PRO A 191 7.81 -12.11 10.33
CA PRO A 191 8.60 -12.19 9.09
C PRO A 191 7.80 -11.82 7.83
N MET A 192 6.47 -11.69 7.93
CA MET A 192 5.57 -11.33 6.84
C MET A 192 4.41 -10.45 7.33
N PRO A 193 3.71 -9.75 6.43
CA PRO A 193 2.51 -8.97 6.77
C PRO A 193 1.41 -9.83 7.39
N VAL A 194 0.87 -9.35 8.51
CA VAL A 194 -0.24 -9.95 9.25
C VAL A 194 -1.41 -8.98 9.24
N TYR A 195 -2.53 -9.44 8.74
CA TYR A 195 -3.76 -8.67 8.62
C TYR A 195 -4.86 -9.36 9.41
N PRO A 196 -5.76 -8.63 10.06
CA PRO A 196 -7.02 -9.22 10.51
C PRO A 196 -7.90 -9.56 9.30
N VAL A 197 -8.94 -10.33 9.50
CA VAL A 197 -9.99 -10.50 8.48
C VAL A 197 -10.66 -9.13 8.27
N PRO A 198 -10.74 -8.63 7.03
CA PRO A 198 -11.33 -7.33 6.77
C PRO A 198 -12.84 -7.36 7.02
N SER A 199 -13.37 -6.33 7.69
CA SER A 199 -14.79 -6.07 7.75
C SER A 199 -15.29 -5.42 6.45
N ASN A 200 -16.62 -5.28 6.30
CA ASN A 200 -17.21 -4.63 5.13
C ASN A 200 -16.83 -3.13 5.01
N THR A 201 -16.41 -2.50 6.10
CA THR A 201 -16.16 -1.06 6.17
C THR A 201 -14.71 -0.70 6.45
N TYR A 202 -13.89 -1.66 6.94
CA TYR A 202 -12.54 -1.38 7.36
C TYR A 202 -11.61 -2.60 7.20
N MET A 203 -10.42 -2.36 6.67
CA MET A 203 -9.40 -3.40 6.44
C MET A 203 -8.69 -3.86 7.71
N GLY A 204 -8.92 -3.18 8.84
CA GLY A 204 -8.25 -3.44 10.11
C GLY A 204 -6.82 -2.89 10.17
N ILE A 205 -6.26 -2.87 11.38
CA ILE A 205 -4.88 -2.47 11.62
C ILE A 205 -3.95 -3.64 11.27
N HIS A 206 -2.99 -3.38 10.43
CA HIS A 206 -2.04 -4.36 9.93
C HIS A 206 -0.73 -4.31 10.71
N ILE A 207 -0.03 -5.43 10.76
CA ILE A 207 1.35 -5.49 11.22
C ILE A 207 2.19 -5.88 10.01
N THR A 208 3.11 -5.01 9.60
CA THR A 208 3.86 -5.19 8.35
C THR A 208 5.35 -5.02 8.59
N PRO A 209 6.19 -6.04 8.34
CA PRO A 209 7.63 -5.86 8.34
C PRO A 209 8.08 -4.98 7.17
N THR A 210 9.17 -4.26 7.35
CA THR A 210 9.89 -3.59 6.25
C THR A 210 11.02 -4.46 5.74
N VAL A 211 11.51 -4.17 4.54
CA VAL A 211 12.67 -4.90 3.98
C VAL A 211 13.92 -4.75 4.85
N ASP A 212 14.03 -3.65 5.62
CA ASP A 212 15.13 -3.39 6.55
C ASP A 212 14.97 -4.08 7.91
N GLY A 213 13.85 -4.75 8.14
CA GLY A 213 13.56 -5.53 9.35
C GLY A 213 12.87 -4.77 10.47
N ASN A 214 12.50 -3.49 10.30
CA ASN A 214 11.54 -2.82 11.17
C ASN A 214 10.14 -3.42 10.96
N VAL A 215 9.23 -3.08 11.86
CA VAL A 215 7.82 -3.47 11.73
C VAL A 215 6.96 -2.23 11.87
N THR A 216 5.96 -2.08 11.02
CA THR A 216 4.95 -1.03 11.13
C THR A 216 3.64 -1.60 11.65
N VAL A 217 2.95 -0.85 12.50
CA VAL A 217 1.59 -1.12 12.97
C VAL A 217 0.69 0.00 12.46
N GLY A 218 -0.33 -0.36 11.70
CA GLY A 218 -1.21 0.58 10.99
C GLY A 218 -1.57 0.04 9.61
N PRO A 219 -2.34 0.80 8.85
CA PRO A 219 -2.87 2.12 9.19
C PRO A 219 -4.12 2.08 10.06
N ASP A 220 -4.41 3.18 10.73
CA ASP A 220 -5.80 3.61 10.89
C ASP A 220 -6.25 4.35 9.62
N ALA A 221 -7.48 4.83 9.56
CA ALA A 221 -8.00 5.56 8.41
C ALA A 221 -8.94 6.67 8.89
N GLU A 222 -8.60 7.90 8.56
CA GLU A 222 -9.40 9.07 8.85
C GLU A 222 -9.55 9.91 7.59
N ASN A 223 -10.79 10.14 7.14
CA ASN A 223 -11.03 11.02 6.00
C ASN A 223 -10.69 12.47 6.39
N THR A 224 -10.00 13.17 5.49
CA THR A 224 -9.58 14.55 5.69
C THR A 224 -9.68 15.34 4.40
N ASP A 225 -10.07 16.61 4.51
CA ASP A 225 -9.98 17.58 3.43
C ASP A 225 -8.64 18.37 3.49
N VAL A 226 -7.84 18.19 4.55
CA VAL A 226 -6.51 18.79 4.71
C VAL A 226 -5.49 17.81 4.17
N LEU A 227 -4.96 18.09 2.97
CA LEU A 227 -4.13 17.16 2.20
C LEU A 227 -2.63 17.26 2.49
N ASP A 228 -2.23 18.09 3.46
CA ASP A 228 -0.84 18.34 3.86
C ASP A 228 -0.60 18.24 5.37
N ASP A 229 -1.58 17.74 6.14
CA ASP A 229 -1.42 17.49 7.58
C ASP A 229 -0.93 16.06 7.84
N TYR A 230 0.37 15.91 8.02
CA TYR A 230 1.06 14.67 8.38
C TYR A 230 1.29 14.48 9.88
N SER A 231 0.59 15.24 10.73
CA SER A 231 0.65 15.05 12.18
C SER A 231 0.07 13.70 12.61
N VAL A 232 0.62 13.12 13.67
CA VAL A 232 0.11 11.88 14.28
C VAL A 232 -0.40 12.19 15.68
N PRO A 233 -1.72 12.27 15.89
CA PRO A 233 -2.30 12.50 17.20
C PRO A 233 -2.02 11.35 18.18
N GLN A 234 -1.79 11.67 19.46
CA GLN A 234 -1.49 10.66 20.49
C GLN A 234 -2.60 9.61 20.64
N ALA A 235 -3.86 10.02 20.53
CA ALA A 235 -5.00 9.12 20.63
C ALA A 235 -4.99 8.04 19.51
N ASN A 236 -4.57 8.40 18.29
CA ASN A 236 -4.42 7.45 17.19
C ASN A 236 -3.31 6.43 17.49
N MET A 237 -2.19 6.87 18.06
CA MET A 237 -1.11 5.97 18.44
C MET A 237 -1.52 4.98 19.52
N ASP A 238 -2.25 5.44 20.54
CA ASP A 238 -2.74 4.57 21.61
C ASP A 238 -3.73 3.53 21.06
N SER A 239 -4.61 3.92 20.14
CA SER A 239 -5.52 3.02 19.44
C SER A 239 -4.77 1.98 18.60
N LEU A 240 -3.79 2.42 17.80
CA LEU A 240 -2.96 1.54 16.96
C LEU A 240 -2.22 0.49 17.81
N ALA A 241 -1.68 0.90 18.95
CA ALA A 241 -0.99 -0.01 19.86
C ALA A 241 -1.92 -1.07 20.45
N VAL A 242 -3.14 -0.67 20.85
CA VAL A 242 -4.16 -1.60 21.40
C VAL A 242 -4.63 -2.58 20.32
N GLU A 243 -4.97 -2.08 19.13
CA GLU A 243 -5.45 -2.95 18.04
C GLU A 243 -4.35 -3.88 17.53
N GLY A 244 -3.12 -3.38 17.39
CA GLY A 244 -1.97 -4.21 17.00
C GLY A 244 -1.68 -5.33 18.00
N ALA A 245 -1.86 -5.06 19.31
CA ALA A 245 -1.67 -6.05 20.37
C ALA A 245 -2.72 -7.20 20.32
N LYS A 246 -3.89 -7.00 19.70
CA LYS A 246 -4.88 -8.07 19.48
C LYS A 246 -4.36 -9.13 18.51
N LEU A 247 -3.58 -8.74 17.50
CA LEU A 247 -2.96 -9.67 16.55
C LEU A 247 -1.63 -10.23 17.09
N CYS A 248 -0.85 -9.38 17.77
CA CYS A 248 0.45 -9.74 18.31
C CYS A 248 0.64 -9.16 19.70
N PRO A 249 0.38 -9.93 20.78
CA PRO A 249 0.52 -9.46 22.17
C PRO A 249 1.96 -9.07 22.57
N HIS A 250 2.95 -9.40 21.75
CA HIS A 250 4.36 -9.04 21.94
C HIS A 250 4.71 -7.61 21.52
N ILE A 251 3.74 -6.82 21.02
CA ILE A 251 3.93 -5.41 20.70
C ILE A 251 3.85 -4.58 21.97
N PHE A 252 4.99 -4.05 22.42
CA PHE A 252 5.08 -3.22 23.61
C PHE A 252 5.46 -1.77 23.26
N LYS A 253 5.00 -0.82 24.08
CA LYS A 253 5.35 0.60 23.93
C LYS A 253 6.86 0.86 23.87
N LYS A 254 7.66 0.08 24.61
CA LYS A 254 9.14 0.16 24.60
C LYS A 254 9.77 -0.21 23.25
N ASP A 255 9.03 -0.85 22.36
CA ASP A 255 9.49 -1.22 21.01
C ASP A 255 9.19 -0.16 19.96
N GLN A 256 8.38 0.82 20.31
CA GLN A 256 8.05 1.94 19.44
C GLN A 256 9.24 2.88 19.31
N ILE A 257 9.68 3.14 18.10
CA ILE A 257 10.84 4.03 17.83
C ILE A 257 10.45 5.29 17.11
N ARG A 258 9.37 5.27 16.32
CA ARG A 258 8.89 6.42 15.55
C ARG A 258 7.43 6.26 15.14
N THR A 259 6.86 7.36 14.68
CA THR A 259 5.54 7.42 14.05
C THR A 259 5.61 8.23 12.77
N PHE A 260 4.68 7.98 11.87
CA PHE A 260 4.47 8.80 10.68
C PHE A 260 3.03 8.71 10.21
N ALA A 261 2.61 9.68 9.42
CA ALA A 261 1.34 9.65 8.72
C ALA A 261 1.56 9.78 7.22
N GLY A 262 0.60 9.28 6.45
CA GLY A 262 0.46 9.48 5.01
C GLY A 262 -0.98 9.83 4.65
N ILE A 263 -1.19 10.53 3.56
CA ILE A 263 -2.50 10.88 3.01
C ILE A 263 -2.64 10.29 1.62
#